data_4b409f690e125917bbc0766aaf9604fe
#
_entry.id   4b409f690e125917bbc0766aaf9604fe
#
_cell.length_a   1.000
_cell.length_b   1.000
_cell.length_c   1.000
_cell.angle_alpha   90.00
_cell.angle_beta   90.00
_cell.angle_gamma   90.00
#
_symmetry.space_group_name_H-M   'P 1'
#
loop_
_entity.id
_entity.type
_entity.pdbx_description
1 polymer ?
#
loop_
_entity_poly.entity_id
_entity_poly.type
_entity_poly.pdbx_seq_one_letter_code
_entity_poly.pdbx_strand_id
1 'polypeptide(L)'
;MLESKYLCTYDLFSSIPTLDGAKTVTQEIFDWNKLMPTSSKCRLVRGGRRIEAPEYGLSEEDIQGLERVAMEPEAMIGNRSIADQFRPSFFETNFWLMWCTTFAFQPWHSAVEFKRYLLRFTHMVAGFNQLHGIMRTVYNQYDSMVRPLQKWLAEREVQFELDVRVTDLALGEDVSKKRVDRISYKRRGVPDEIKVGKNDYVIVTLGSMTEASSLGSRDSAPVLNGKTDGGAWTLWEKIAAGRAELGHPCAFTDRVDQSKWTSFTATLRDPSFFRLVRDFTGNVPGEGGLITLADSAWLASIVLPHQPHFIGQPEDVEVFWGYGLHVDKPGDFVKKPMSACTGREILTEILGQLQITKEAAQILKTSICIPCMMPFITSQFLTRDKGDRPQVVPLGTANLAFTGQFCELPDDVVFTVEYSIRSAATAVYSLFGLDRVPPAVYKGQYDPRVLFKAFKTLHEMTV
;
A
#
# COMPACT_ATOMS: atom_id res chain seq x y z
N MET A 1 -5.20 -2.00 4.45
CA MET A 1 -5.85 -1.22 5.52
C MET A 1 -6.74 -0.17 4.88
N LEU A 2 -7.87 0.12 5.49
CA LEU A 2 -8.84 1.15 5.08
C LEU A 2 -8.98 2.17 6.20
N GLU A 3 -9.67 3.29 5.95
CA GLU A 3 -10.08 4.22 7.00
C GLU A 3 -11.42 4.87 6.64
N SER A 4 -12.14 5.40 7.61
CA SER A 4 -13.53 5.84 7.47
C SER A 4 -13.77 7.00 6.49
N LYS A 5 -12.70 7.70 6.07
CA LYS A 5 -12.76 8.85 5.15
C LYS A 5 -12.32 8.51 3.72
N TYR A 6 -12.32 7.23 3.36
CA TYR A 6 -12.12 6.76 1.98
C TYR A 6 -13.44 6.87 1.21
N LEU A 7 -13.85 8.10 0.93
CA LEU A 7 -15.20 8.40 0.45
C LEU A 7 -15.48 7.88 -0.94
N CYS A 8 -14.50 7.90 -1.86
CA CYS A 8 -14.66 7.32 -3.19
C CYS A 8 -14.77 5.79 -3.12
N THR A 9 -14.03 5.16 -2.21
CA THR A 9 -14.08 3.72 -2.00
C THR A 9 -15.46 3.28 -1.54
N TYR A 10 -15.99 3.95 -0.52
CA TYR A 10 -17.29 3.59 0.02
C TYR A 10 -18.46 3.98 -0.89
N ASP A 11 -18.33 5.05 -1.66
CA ASP A 11 -19.32 5.41 -2.71
C ASP A 11 -19.40 4.31 -3.76
N LEU A 12 -18.27 3.89 -4.34
CA LEU A 12 -18.23 2.79 -5.31
C LEU A 12 -18.85 1.50 -4.75
N PHE A 13 -18.35 1.04 -3.61
CA PHE A 13 -18.76 -0.22 -3.02
C PHE A 13 -20.13 -0.20 -2.33
N SER A 14 -20.78 0.96 -2.25
CA SER A 14 -22.17 1.08 -1.77
C SER A 14 -23.19 0.48 -2.74
N SER A 15 -22.82 0.31 -4.02
CA SER A 15 -23.65 -0.30 -5.05
C SER A 15 -23.28 -1.74 -5.39
N ILE A 16 -22.21 -2.28 -4.81
CA ILE A 16 -21.68 -3.61 -5.10
C ILE A 16 -22.09 -4.57 -3.97
N PRO A 17 -22.89 -5.62 -4.28
CA PRO A 17 -23.26 -6.62 -3.30
C PRO A 17 -22.08 -7.47 -2.84
N THR A 18 -22.10 -7.95 -1.60
CA THR A 18 -21.23 -9.02 -1.12
C THR A 18 -21.43 -10.31 -1.94
N LEU A 19 -20.52 -11.26 -1.85
CA LEU A 19 -20.62 -12.52 -2.63
C LEU A 19 -21.89 -13.30 -2.36
N ASP A 20 -22.40 -13.25 -1.13
CA ASP A 20 -23.68 -13.86 -0.72
C ASP A 20 -24.90 -12.99 -1.04
N GLY A 21 -24.70 -11.74 -1.47
CA GLY A 21 -25.76 -10.78 -1.78
C GLY A 21 -26.52 -10.24 -0.57
N ALA A 22 -26.09 -10.52 0.67
CA ALA A 22 -26.83 -10.15 1.87
C ALA A 22 -26.81 -8.65 2.16
N LYS A 23 -25.76 -7.96 1.76
CA LYS A 23 -25.56 -6.51 1.94
C LYS A 23 -24.62 -5.96 0.87
N THR A 24 -24.34 -4.67 0.90
CA THR A 24 -23.28 -4.10 0.06
C THR A 24 -21.90 -4.28 0.74
N VAL A 25 -20.83 -4.27 -0.06
CA VAL A 25 -19.46 -4.35 0.46
C VAL A 25 -19.18 -3.20 1.44
N THR A 26 -19.66 -1.98 1.15
CA THR A 26 -19.55 -0.85 2.09
C THR A 26 -20.24 -1.14 3.43
N GLN A 27 -21.48 -1.65 3.39
CA GLN A 27 -22.20 -2.01 4.62
C GLN A 27 -21.47 -3.08 5.42
N GLU A 28 -20.96 -4.12 4.76
CA GLU A 28 -20.18 -5.17 5.41
C GLU A 28 -18.94 -4.62 6.12
N ILE A 29 -18.16 -3.75 5.46
CA ILE A 29 -16.97 -3.14 6.04
C ILE A 29 -17.33 -2.32 7.30
N PHE A 30 -18.36 -1.46 7.22
CA PHE A 30 -18.75 -0.65 8.37
C PHE A 30 -19.33 -1.48 9.52
N ASP A 31 -20.17 -2.47 9.24
CA ASP A 31 -20.72 -3.36 10.26
C ASP A 31 -19.62 -4.18 10.95
N TRP A 32 -18.67 -4.68 10.17
CA TRP A 32 -17.53 -5.43 10.70
C TRP A 32 -16.68 -4.59 11.65
N ASN A 33 -16.36 -3.35 11.28
CA ASN A 33 -15.53 -2.49 12.10
C ASN A 33 -16.26 -1.89 13.31
N LYS A 34 -17.59 -1.94 13.37
CA LYS A 34 -18.36 -1.72 14.61
C LYS A 34 -18.26 -2.92 15.54
N LEU A 35 -18.32 -4.14 15.00
CA LEU A 35 -18.22 -5.37 15.77
C LEU A 35 -16.80 -5.61 16.28
N MET A 36 -15.80 -5.33 15.45
CA MET A 36 -14.37 -5.57 15.72
C MET A 36 -13.55 -4.30 15.44
N PRO A 37 -13.63 -3.29 16.30
CA PRO A 37 -12.88 -2.05 16.13
C PRO A 37 -11.39 -2.32 16.31
N THR A 38 -10.56 -1.60 15.56
CA THR A 38 -9.10 -1.69 15.70
C THR A 38 -8.64 -1.00 16.97
N SER A 39 -7.96 -1.77 17.83
CA SER A 39 -7.34 -1.28 19.07
C SER A 39 -6.13 -2.15 19.40
N SER A 40 -4.96 -1.71 18.97
CA SER A 40 -3.70 -2.43 19.24
C SER A 40 -3.17 -2.11 20.63
N LYS A 41 -2.98 -3.12 21.47
CA LYS A 41 -2.33 -2.98 22.78
C LYS A 41 -0.80 -2.91 22.65
N CYS A 42 -0.26 -3.59 21.66
CA CYS A 42 1.18 -3.63 21.38
C CYS A 42 1.44 -3.34 19.90
N ARG A 43 2.07 -2.20 19.61
CA ARG A 43 2.52 -1.79 18.28
C ARG A 43 4.02 -2.06 18.08
N LEU A 44 4.79 -1.97 19.14
CA LEU A 44 6.23 -2.12 19.12
C LEU A 44 6.68 -3.20 20.11
N VAL A 45 7.61 -4.02 19.66
CA VAL A 45 8.37 -4.95 20.49
C VAL A 45 9.84 -4.53 20.45
N ARG A 46 10.44 -4.31 21.62
CA ARG A 46 11.85 -3.90 21.75
C ARG A 46 12.52 -4.69 22.88
N GLY A 47 13.71 -5.22 22.62
CA GLY A 47 14.44 -6.04 23.58
C GLY A 47 13.67 -7.27 24.07
N GLY A 48 12.85 -7.88 23.20
CA GLY A 48 11.97 -8.99 23.57
C GLY A 48 10.84 -8.60 24.53
N ARG A 49 10.54 -7.30 24.68
CA ARG A 49 9.46 -6.78 25.52
C ARG A 49 8.45 -6.02 24.69
N ARG A 50 7.17 -6.18 25.01
CA ARG A 50 6.11 -5.36 24.41
C ARG A 50 6.17 -3.93 24.97
N ILE A 51 5.90 -2.96 24.12
CA ILE A 51 5.66 -1.56 24.50
C ILE A 51 4.17 -1.29 24.34
N GLU A 52 3.49 -1.08 25.48
CA GLU A 52 2.05 -0.78 25.49
C GLU A 52 1.83 0.69 25.13
N ALA A 53 0.93 0.97 24.18
CA ALA A 53 0.56 2.32 23.74
C ALA A 53 1.74 3.31 23.75
N PRO A 54 2.79 3.08 22.95
CA PRO A 54 4.05 3.82 23.08
C PRO A 54 3.81 5.32 22.90
N GLU A 55 4.43 6.11 23.74
CA GLU A 55 4.60 7.55 23.53
C GLU A 55 5.35 7.76 22.21
N TYR A 56 5.11 8.89 21.55
CA TYR A 56 5.73 9.15 20.26
C TYR A 56 7.25 9.40 20.36
N GLY A 57 7.71 9.91 21.50
CA GLY A 57 9.12 10.15 21.75
C GLY A 57 9.70 11.25 20.86
N LEU A 58 8.87 12.23 20.47
CA LEU A 58 9.26 13.37 19.65
C LEU A 58 9.86 14.48 20.52
N SER A 59 11.00 15.02 20.12
CA SER A 59 11.52 16.26 20.68
C SER A 59 10.72 17.48 20.17
N GLU A 60 10.87 18.61 20.84
CA GLU A 60 10.27 19.87 20.38
C GLU A 60 10.70 20.24 18.94
N GLU A 61 11.96 19.96 18.60
CA GLU A 61 12.50 20.18 17.26
C GLU A 61 11.90 19.25 16.21
N ASP A 62 11.60 17.99 16.58
CA ASP A 62 10.92 17.05 15.70
C ASP A 62 9.49 17.51 15.41
N ILE A 63 8.79 18.01 16.43
CA ILE A 63 7.44 18.56 16.27
C ILE A 63 7.45 19.79 15.37
N GLN A 64 8.37 20.72 15.59
CA GLN A 64 8.57 21.89 14.70
C GLN A 64 8.90 21.46 13.27
N GLY A 65 9.69 20.39 13.11
CA GLY A 65 9.97 19.78 11.82
C GLY A 65 8.72 19.27 11.10
N LEU A 66 7.85 18.54 11.81
CA LEU A 66 6.57 18.07 11.29
C LEU A 66 5.65 19.23 10.89
N GLU A 67 5.55 20.26 11.72
CA GLU A 67 4.76 21.46 11.45
C GLU A 67 5.30 22.21 10.22
N ARG A 68 6.62 22.39 10.13
CA ARG A 68 7.26 23.02 8.98
C ARG A 68 6.93 22.27 7.69
N VAL A 69 7.12 20.96 7.63
CA VAL A 69 6.79 20.14 6.47
C VAL A 69 5.31 20.23 6.13
N ALA A 70 4.43 20.23 7.13
CA ALA A 70 2.99 20.37 6.91
C ALA A 70 2.61 21.73 6.31
N MET A 71 3.31 22.80 6.66
CA MET A 71 3.00 24.18 6.21
C MET A 71 3.73 24.57 4.93
N GLU A 72 4.96 24.08 4.69
CA GLU A 72 5.78 24.46 3.52
C GLU A 72 5.07 24.06 2.20
N PRO A 73 4.92 24.97 1.23
CA PRO A 73 4.32 24.65 -0.07
C PRO A 73 5.08 23.52 -0.78
N GLU A 74 4.37 22.59 -1.45
CA GLU A 74 4.99 21.46 -2.17
C GLU A 74 6.06 21.93 -3.19
N ALA A 75 5.83 23.06 -3.85
CA ALA A 75 6.80 23.63 -4.78
C ALA A 75 8.12 24.06 -4.12
N MET A 76 8.09 24.39 -2.83
CA MET A 76 9.28 24.73 -2.04
C MET A 76 9.98 23.49 -1.52
N ILE A 77 9.21 22.44 -1.19
CA ILE A 77 9.76 21.13 -0.83
C ILE A 77 10.48 20.53 -2.04
N GLY A 78 9.87 20.61 -3.23
CA GLY A 78 10.46 20.09 -4.46
C GLY A 78 10.70 18.58 -4.41
N ASN A 79 11.87 18.16 -4.87
CA ASN A 79 12.28 16.75 -4.91
C ASN A 79 13.11 16.30 -3.69
N ARG A 80 13.07 17.06 -2.58
CA ARG A 80 13.78 16.69 -1.34
C ARG A 80 13.20 15.41 -0.72
N SER A 81 14.07 14.67 -0.05
CA SER A 81 13.70 13.50 0.73
C SER A 81 13.20 13.88 2.13
N ILE A 82 12.61 12.90 2.83
CA ILE A 82 12.25 13.06 4.25
C ILE A 82 13.51 13.29 5.09
N ALA A 83 14.62 12.62 4.76
CA ALA A 83 15.89 12.77 5.46
C ALA A 83 16.45 14.20 5.38
N ASP A 84 16.11 14.96 4.34
CA ASP A 84 16.50 16.37 4.20
C ASP A 84 15.70 17.31 5.12
N GLN A 85 14.64 16.81 5.77
CA GLN A 85 13.73 17.59 6.59
C GLN A 85 13.97 17.43 8.09
N PHE A 86 14.55 16.31 8.51
CA PHE A 86 14.66 15.92 9.91
C PHE A 86 16.10 15.51 10.27
N ARG A 87 16.44 15.63 11.54
CA ARG A 87 17.70 15.11 12.09
C ARG A 87 17.68 13.57 12.12
N PRO A 88 18.84 12.90 12.15
CA PRO A 88 18.91 11.45 12.26
C PRO A 88 18.14 10.88 13.45
N SER A 89 18.12 11.57 14.61
CA SER A 89 17.39 11.15 15.82
C SER A 89 15.88 11.00 15.62
N PHE A 90 15.26 11.77 14.70
CA PHE A 90 13.85 11.62 14.35
C PHE A 90 13.52 10.19 13.89
N PHE A 91 14.42 9.58 13.12
CA PHE A 91 14.22 8.24 12.55
C PHE A 91 14.36 7.11 13.60
N GLU A 92 14.75 7.43 14.83
CA GLU A 92 14.84 6.50 15.96
C GLU A 92 13.61 6.60 16.90
N THR A 93 12.77 7.61 16.71
CA THR A 93 11.56 7.83 17.53
C THR A 93 10.52 6.74 17.35
N ASN A 94 9.71 6.49 18.38
CA ASN A 94 8.57 5.57 18.25
C ASN A 94 7.57 6.06 17.21
N PHE A 95 7.39 7.38 17.08
CA PHE A 95 6.56 7.97 16.01
C PHE A 95 7.01 7.49 14.64
N TRP A 96 8.30 7.66 14.32
CA TRP A 96 8.81 7.25 13.01
C TRP A 96 8.70 5.74 12.79
N LEU A 97 9.06 4.93 13.78
CA LEU A 97 8.96 3.46 13.67
C LEU A 97 7.53 3.01 13.39
N MET A 98 6.55 3.59 14.10
CA MET A 98 5.14 3.31 13.84
C MET A 98 4.67 3.85 12.49
N TRP A 99 5.13 5.03 12.10
CA TRP A 99 4.77 5.67 10.82
C TRP A 99 5.32 4.90 9.63
N CYS A 100 6.63 4.66 9.61
CA CYS A 100 7.28 3.99 8.49
C CYS A 100 6.77 2.55 8.30
N THR A 101 6.45 1.84 9.37
CA THR A 101 5.89 0.48 9.25
C THR A 101 4.39 0.47 8.96
N THR A 102 3.63 1.51 9.29
CA THR A 102 2.21 1.59 8.90
C THR A 102 2.05 1.95 7.42
N PHE A 103 2.85 2.88 6.92
CA PHE A 103 2.70 3.49 5.60
C PHE A 103 3.83 3.13 4.62
N ALA A 104 4.80 2.32 5.03
CA ALA A 104 5.95 1.88 4.22
C ALA A 104 6.92 3.00 3.80
N PHE A 105 7.00 4.08 4.57
CA PHE A 105 7.96 5.14 4.32
C PHE A 105 9.39 4.76 4.70
N GLN A 106 10.33 5.38 3.99
CA GLN A 106 11.77 5.31 4.28
C GLN A 106 12.35 6.72 4.29
N PRO A 107 13.47 6.98 4.99
CA PRO A 107 14.06 8.32 5.07
C PRO A 107 14.36 8.96 3.71
N TRP A 108 14.69 8.17 2.70
CA TRP A 108 14.98 8.62 1.34
C TRP A 108 13.77 8.86 0.45
N HIS A 109 12.55 8.57 0.94
CA HIS A 109 11.32 8.84 0.19
C HIS A 109 11.01 10.34 0.15
N SER A 110 10.12 10.71 -0.76
CA SER A 110 9.71 12.08 -1.02
C SER A 110 9.09 12.77 0.20
N ALA A 111 9.62 13.93 0.56
CA ALA A 111 9.05 14.78 1.60
C ALA A 111 7.66 15.34 1.19
N VAL A 112 7.37 15.48 -0.10
CA VAL A 112 6.04 15.87 -0.60
C VAL A 112 5.02 14.77 -0.31
N GLU A 113 5.36 13.50 -0.57
CA GLU A 113 4.45 12.39 -0.26
C GLU A 113 4.25 12.24 1.26
N PHE A 114 5.30 12.42 2.05
CA PHE A 114 5.21 12.42 3.51
C PHE A 114 4.30 13.55 4.03
N LYS A 115 4.45 14.79 3.50
CA LYS A 115 3.57 15.92 3.80
C LYS A 115 2.11 15.59 3.49
N ARG A 116 1.82 15.05 2.31
CA ARG A 116 0.45 14.65 1.91
C ARG A 116 -0.15 13.68 2.92
N TYR A 117 0.63 12.70 3.38
CA TYR A 117 0.21 11.75 4.41
C TYR A 117 -0.03 12.41 5.78
N LEU A 118 0.85 13.31 6.21
CA LEU A 118 0.65 14.07 7.47
C LEU A 118 -0.69 14.81 7.44
N LEU A 119 -0.97 15.53 6.36
CA LEU A 119 -2.21 16.30 6.20
C LEU A 119 -3.43 15.39 6.09
N ARG A 120 -3.34 14.31 5.29
CA ARG A 120 -4.44 13.40 5.04
C ARG A 120 -4.89 12.63 6.28
N PHE A 121 -3.94 12.27 7.16
CA PHE A 121 -4.18 11.46 8.35
C PHE A 121 -4.05 12.22 9.67
N THR A 122 -4.05 13.55 9.66
CA THR A 122 -3.99 14.38 10.89
C THR A 122 -5.05 13.96 11.91
N HIS A 123 -6.25 13.60 11.46
CA HIS A 123 -7.36 13.18 12.33
C HIS A 123 -7.12 11.84 13.06
N MET A 124 -6.14 11.06 12.64
CA MET A 124 -5.79 9.77 13.24
C MET A 124 -4.62 9.87 14.24
N VAL A 125 -3.93 11.01 14.32
CA VAL A 125 -2.74 11.19 15.16
C VAL A 125 -3.04 10.83 16.62
N ALA A 126 -4.18 11.24 17.15
CA ALA A 126 -4.54 11.03 18.57
C ALA A 126 -4.72 9.54 18.97
N GLY A 127 -4.81 8.61 18.02
CA GLY A 127 -4.95 7.18 18.30
C GLY A 127 -4.00 6.32 17.46
N PHE A 128 -3.00 6.93 16.86
CA PHE A 128 -2.11 6.26 15.91
C PHE A 128 -1.24 5.19 16.59
N ASN A 129 -0.84 5.41 17.82
CA ASN A 129 -0.10 4.44 18.63
C ASN A 129 -0.92 3.18 18.98
N GLN A 130 -2.23 3.19 18.74
CA GLN A 130 -3.12 2.03 18.89
C GLN A 130 -3.81 1.65 17.57
N LEU A 131 -3.48 2.31 16.46
CA LEU A 131 -4.15 2.17 15.15
C LEU A 131 -5.65 2.45 15.17
N HIS A 132 -6.12 3.30 16.07
CA HIS A 132 -7.52 3.70 16.10
C HIS A 132 -7.91 4.35 14.76
N GLY A 133 -9.08 3.99 14.23
CA GLY A 133 -9.59 4.49 12.95
C GLY A 133 -9.16 3.69 11.72
N ILE A 134 -8.20 2.78 11.85
CA ILE A 134 -7.90 1.81 10.80
C ILE A 134 -9.05 0.80 10.70
N MET A 135 -9.55 0.62 9.47
CA MET A 135 -10.64 -0.31 9.17
C MET A 135 -10.13 -1.50 8.37
N ARG A 136 -10.85 -2.60 8.45
CA ARG A 136 -10.52 -3.87 7.80
C ARG A 136 -11.73 -4.50 7.18
N THR A 137 -11.50 -5.37 6.23
CA THR A 137 -12.49 -6.29 5.66
C THR A 137 -12.65 -7.53 6.54
N VAL A 138 -13.77 -8.23 6.41
CA VAL A 138 -14.04 -9.50 7.14
C VAL A 138 -12.99 -10.54 6.81
N TYR A 139 -12.81 -10.79 5.52
CA TYR A 139 -11.75 -11.66 4.97
C TYR A 139 -10.63 -10.79 4.38
N ASN A 140 -9.69 -11.36 3.69
CA ASN A 140 -8.72 -10.62 2.89
C ASN A 140 -9.41 -9.73 1.84
N GLN A 141 -8.70 -8.71 1.33
CA GLN A 141 -9.31 -7.73 0.40
C GLN A 141 -9.71 -8.35 -0.94
N TYR A 142 -9.05 -9.42 -1.38
CA TYR A 142 -9.45 -10.12 -2.60
C TYR A 142 -10.84 -10.73 -2.46
N ASP A 143 -11.08 -11.46 -1.38
CA ASP A 143 -12.38 -12.10 -1.12
C ASP A 143 -13.49 -11.08 -0.80
N SER A 144 -13.16 -10.03 -0.03
CA SER A 144 -14.17 -9.08 0.46
C SER A 144 -14.46 -7.93 -0.51
N MET A 145 -13.56 -7.61 -1.43
CA MET A 145 -13.70 -6.45 -2.32
C MET A 145 -13.54 -6.83 -3.81
N VAL A 146 -12.44 -7.51 -4.16
CA VAL A 146 -12.12 -7.77 -5.57
C VAL A 146 -13.09 -8.76 -6.19
N ARG A 147 -13.35 -9.91 -5.55
CA ARG A 147 -14.30 -10.92 -6.05
C ARG A 147 -15.73 -10.39 -6.19
N PRO A 148 -16.31 -9.67 -5.21
CA PRO A 148 -17.61 -9.02 -5.38
C PRO A 148 -17.64 -8.07 -6.57
N LEU A 149 -16.62 -7.23 -6.75
CA LEU A 149 -16.51 -6.32 -7.89
C LEU A 149 -16.41 -7.08 -9.23
N GLN A 150 -15.58 -8.11 -9.31
CA GLN A 150 -15.45 -8.94 -10.51
C GLN A 150 -16.78 -9.61 -10.88
N LYS A 151 -17.50 -10.17 -9.89
CA LYS A 151 -18.82 -10.77 -10.08
C LYS A 151 -19.80 -9.73 -10.62
N TRP A 152 -19.86 -8.55 -9.98
CA TRP A 152 -20.74 -7.45 -10.36
C TRP A 152 -20.48 -6.95 -11.78
N LEU A 153 -19.21 -6.87 -12.20
CA LEU A 153 -18.79 -6.48 -13.54
C LEU A 153 -19.13 -7.57 -14.57
N ALA A 154 -18.90 -8.84 -14.26
CA ALA A 154 -19.23 -9.97 -15.14
C ALA A 154 -20.75 -10.04 -15.42
N GLU A 155 -21.59 -9.79 -14.41
CA GLU A 155 -23.06 -9.70 -14.55
C GLU A 155 -23.50 -8.54 -15.47
N ARG A 156 -22.61 -7.61 -15.80
CA ARG A 156 -22.79 -6.46 -16.71
C ARG A 156 -22.02 -6.61 -18.00
N GLU A 157 -21.67 -7.85 -18.34
CA GLU A 157 -21.01 -8.21 -19.59
C GLU A 157 -19.62 -7.57 -19.80
N VAL A 158 -18.97 -7.09 -18.71
CA VAL A 158 -17.59 -6.62 -18.78
C VAL A 158 -16.67 -7.80 -19.07
N GLN A 159 -15.89 -7.69 -20.14
CA GLN A 159 -15.00 -8.74 -20.59
C GLN A 159 -13.61 -8.60 -19.94
N PHE A 160 -13.11 -9.68 -19.39
CA PHE A 160 -11.76 -9.76 -18.81
C PHE A 160 -10.86 -10.60 -19.71
N GLU A 161 -9.86 -9.97 -20.31
CA GLU A 161 -8.88 -10.63 -21.16
C GLU A 161 -7.59 -10.90 -20.36
N LEU A 162 -7.39 -12.15 -20.00
CA LEU A 162 -6.22 -12.61 -19.27
C LEU A 162 -5.14 -13.13 -20.21
N ASP A 163 -3.90 -13.33 -19.72
CA ASP A 163 -2.72 -13.72 -20.50
C ASP A 163 -2.42 -12.76 -21.66
N VAL A 164 -2.79 -11.49 -21.50
CA VAL A 164 -2.59 -10.43 -22.49
C VAL A 164 -1.63 -9.38 -21.92
N ARG A 165 -0.55 -9.12 -22.65
CA ARG A 165 0.40 -8.06 -22.36
C ARG A 165 0.26 -6.96 -23.39
N VAL A 166 -0.23 -5.79 -23.00
CA VAL A 166 -0.22 -4.60 -23.86
C VAL A 166 1.23 -4.14 -24.04
N THR A 167 1.63 -3.92 -25.27
CA THR A 167 3.01 -3.59 -25.65
C THR A 167 3.17 -2.22 -26.27
N ASP A 168 2.07 -1.60 -26.72
CA ASP A 168 2.08 -0.26 -27.30
C ASP A 168 0.69 0.36 -27.36
N LEU A 169 0.66 1.69 -27.36
CA LEU A 169 -0.51 2.50 -27.73
C LEU A 169 -0.10 3.44 -28.86
N ALA A 170 -0.67 3.23 -30.06
CA ALA A 170 -0.43 4.13 -31.19
C ALA A 170 -1.24 5.42 -30.98
N LEU A 171 -0.52 6.51 -30.80
CA LEU A 171 -1.09 7.85 -30.65
C LEU A 171 -1.04 8.55 -32.03
N GLY A 172 -2.19 8.61 -32.69
CA GLY A 172 -2.40 9.41 -33.88
C GLY A 172 -2.67 10.86 -33.57
N GLU A 173 -2.41 11.74 -34.52
CA GLU A 173 -2.78 13.16 -34.45
C GLU A 173 -4.08 13.38 -35.20
N ASP A 174 -5.15 13.72 -34.48
CA ASP A 174 -6.35 14.34 -35.07
C ASP A 174 -6.18 15.87 -34.99
N VAL A 175 -6.89 16.61 -35.83
CA VAL A 175 -6.72 18.05 -36.17
C VAL A 175 -6.38 18.98 -34.98
N SER A 176 -6.64 18.56 -33.73
CA SER A 176 -6.31 19.38 -32.55
C SER A 176 -5.89 18.58 -31.32
N LYS A 177 -6.05 17.22 -31.29
CA LYS A 177 -5.77 16.41 -30.09
C LYS A 177 -5.20 15.04 -30.47
N LYS A 178 -4.29 14.53 -29.65
CA LYS A 178 -3.78 13.15 -29.77
C LYS A 178 -4.86 12.15 -29.37
N ARG A 179 -4.98 11.08 -30.13
CA ARG A 179 -5.89 9.95 -29.84
C ARG A 179 -5.12 8.63 -29.83
N VAL A 180 -5.56 7.70 -29.01
CA VAL A 180 -5.17 6.30 -29.17
C VAL A 180 -6.02 5.72 -30.28
N ASP A 181 -5.38 5.27 -31.37
CA ASP A 181 -6.04 4.67 -32.53
C ASP A 181 -5.90 3.15 -32.57
N ARG A 182 -4.91 2.63 -31.83
CA ARG A 182 -4.62 1.20 -31.79
C ARG A 182 -3.92 0.82 -30.48
N ILE A 183 -4.30 -0.35 -29.95
CA ILE A 183 -3.65 -1.03 -28.83
C ILE A 183 -2.94 -2.26 -29.39
N SER A 184 -1.62 -2.31 -29.31
CA SER A 184 -0.85 -3.50 -29.66
C SER A 184 -0.60 -4.35 -28.41
N TYR A 185 -0.79 -5.64 -28.52
CA TYR A 185 -0.60 -6.56 -27.39
C TYR A 185 -0.03 -7.91 -27.82
N LYS A 186 0.37 -8.70 -26.85
CA LYS A 186 0.70 -10.12 -27.05
C LYS A 186 -0.23 -10.96 -26.19
N ARG A 187 -0.90 -11.93 -26.81
CA ARG A 187 -1.68 -12.95 -26.11
C ARG A 187 -0.87 -14.25 -26.09
N ARG A 188 -0.47 -14.69 -24.92
CA ARG A 188 0.40 -15.88 -24.76
C ARG A 188 1.64 -15.82 -25.69
N GLY A 189 2.23 -14.64 -25.81
CA GLY A 189 3.40 -14.38 -26.66
C GLY A 189 3.12 -14.08 -28.14
N VAL A 190 1.90 -14.33 -28.63
CA VAL A 190 1.51 -14.05 -30.03
C VAL A 190 1.07 -12.60 -30.16
N PRO A 191 1.68 -11.81 -31.08
CA PRO A 191 1.28 -10.42 -31.31
C PRO A 191 -0.12 -10.33 -31.93
N ASP A 192 -0.88 -9.32 -31.49
CA ASP A 192 -2.19 -8.98 -32.05
C ASP A 192 -2.49 -7.49 -31.75
N GLU A 193 -3.58 -6.95 -32.28
CA GLU A 193 -3.95 -5.55 -32.10
C GLU A 193 -5.47 -5.34 -31.96
N ILE A 194 -5.84 -4.28 -31.23
CA ILE A 194 -7.20 -3.77 -31.16
C ILE A 194 -7.22 -2.40 -31.81
N LYS A 195 -8.08 -2.22 -32.81
CA LYS A 195 -8.37 -0.90 -33.39
C LYS A 195 -9.30 -0.15 -32.44
N VAL A 196 -8.93 1.09 -32.15
CA VAL A 196 -9.71 1.99 -31.27
C VAL A 196 -10.53 2.92 -32.17
N GLY A 197 -11.84 2.81 -32.10
CA GLY A 197 -12.79 3.59 -32.89
C GLY A 197 -12.93 5.03 -32.38
N LYS A 198 -13.63 5.85 -33.16
CA LYS A 198 -13.81 7.29 -32.86
C LYS A 198 -14.51 7.54 -31.53
N ASN A 199 -15.38 6.66 -31.10
CA ASN A 199 -16.18 6.80 -29.87
C ASN A 199 -15.62 5.95 -28.72
N ASP A 200 -14.47 5.27 -28.92
CA ASP A 200 -13.85 4.44 -27.89
C ASP A 200 -12.92 5.27 -27.01
N TYR A 201 -12.85 4.89 -25.78
CA TYR A 201 -11.96 5.46 -24.78
C TYR A 201 -10.98 4.41 -24.29
N VAL A 202 -9.75 4.85 -23.98
CA VAL A 202 -8.68 4.00 -23.46
C VAL A 202 -8.29 4.53 -22.10
N ILE A 203 -8.45 3.69 -21.08
CA ILE A 203 -8.04 3.99 -19.70
C ILE A 203 -6.92 3.03 -19.35
N VAL A 204 -5.79 3.57 -18.92
CA VAL A 204 -4.57 2.81 -18.64
C VAL A 204 -4.19 2.94 -17.17
N THR A 205 -4.03 1.85 -16.48
CA THR A 205 -3.34 1.85 -15.18
C THR A 205 -1.84 1.94 -15.46
N LEU A 206 -1.26 3.11 -15.18
CA LEU A 206 0.17 3.35 -15.39
C LEU A 206 1.01 2.69 -14.31
N GLY A 207 2.09 2.03 -14.71
CA GLY A 207 2.99 1.37 -13.79
C GLY A 207 2.27 0.33 -12.92
N SER A 208 3.01 -0.33 -12.06
CA SER A 208 2.42 -1.20 -11.04
C SER A 208 3.39 -1.39 -9.88
N MET A 209 2.93 -1.16 -8.67
CA MET A 209 3.73 -1.42 -7.45
C MET A 209 4.08 -2.89 -7.28
N THR A 210 3.24 -3.78 -7.80
CA THR A 210 3.39 -5.23 -7.64
C THR A 210 3.97 -5.90 -8.88
N GLU A 211 4.30 -5.15 -9.92
CA GLU A 211 4.89 -5.70 -11.13
C GLU A 211 6.25 -6.33 -10.84
N ALA A 212 6.59 -7.34 -11.61
CA ALA A 212 7.82 -8.10 -11.49
C ALA A 212 8.04 -8.77 -10.12
N SER A 213 7.00 -8.83 -9.28
CA SER A 213 7.06 -9.58 -8.01
C SER A 213 7.35 -11.05 -8.27
N SER A 214 8.10 -11.66 -7.39
CA SER A 214 8.43 -13.08 -7.44
C SER A 214 8.14 -13.75 -6.11
N LEU A 215 7.70 -14.98 -6.17
CA LEU A 215 7.48 -15.82 -5.00
C LEU A 215 8.68 -16.75 -4.80
N GLY A 216 9.12 -16.85 -3.55
CA GLY A 216 9.94 -17.95 -3.13
C GLY A 216 9.08 -19.14 -2.67
N SER A 217 9.65 -19.96 -1.84
CA SER A 217 8.95 -21.07 -1.20
C SER A 217 9.45 -21.26 0.24
N ARG A 218 8.92 -22.27 0.91
CA ARG A 218 9.48 -22.68 2.20
C ARG A 218 11.00 -22.88 2.16
N ASP A 219 11.54 -23.39 1.07
CA ASP A 219 12.92 -23.84 0.95
C ASP A 219 13.71 -23.11 -0.16
N SER A 220 13.11 -22.10 -0.80
CA SER A 220 13.79 -21.23 -1.79
C SER A 220 13.48 -19.75 -1.54
N ALA A 221 14.49 -18.90 -1.76
CA ALA A 221 14.31 -17.45 -1.73
C ALA A 221 13.62 -16.96 -3.01
N PRO A 222 12.91 -15.82 -2.96
CA PRO A 222 12.39 -15.17 -4.15
C PRO A 222 13.53 -14.53 -4.95
N VAL A 223 13.28 -14.21 -6.21
CA VAL A 223 14.25 -13.58 -7.11
C VAL A 223 13.90 -12.09 -7.28
N LEU A 224 14.92 -11.22 -7.27
CA LEU A 224 14.72 -9.82 -7.62
C LEU A 224 14.65 -9.68 -9.15
N ASN A 225 13.44 -9.49 -9.67
CA ASN A 225 13.19 -9.20 -11.08
C ASN A 225 13.34 -7.70 -11.37
N GLY A 226 13.47 -7.34 -12.65
CA GLY A 226 13.56 -5.98 -13.13
C GLY A 226 12.31 -5.49 -13.86
N LYS A 227 12.30 -4.23 -14.27
CA LYS A 227 11.17 -3.60 -14.98
C LYS A 227 10.82 -4.24 -16.33
N THR A 228 11.77 -4.97 -16.94
CA THR A 228 11.57 -5.66 -18.22
C THR A 228 10.85 -6.99 -18.07
N ASP A 229 10.77 -7.53 -16.86
CA ASP A 229 10.10 -8.81 -16.59
C ASP A 229 8.56 -8.68 -16.57
N GLY A 230 8.07 -7.44 -16.49
CA GLY A 230 6.65 -7.09 -16.58
C GLY A 230 6.32 -6.33 -17.88
N GLY A 231 5.14 -5.70 -17.90
CA GLY A 231 4.62 -4.98 -19.07
C GLY A 231 4.18 -3.53 -18.77
N ALA A 232 3.80 -3.22 -17.54
CA ALA A 232 3.24 -1.92 -17.20
C ALA A 232 4.29 -0.80 -17.27
N TRP A 233 5.50 -1.03 -16.76
CA TRP A 233 6.59 -0.06 -16.81
C TRP A 233 7.13 0.14 -18.24
N THR A 234 7.37 -0.95 -18.94
CA THR A 234 7.87 -0.91 -20.34
C THR A 234 6.86 -0.25 -21.28
N LEU A 235 5.56 -0.47 -21.06
CA LEU A 235 4.51 0.22 -21.80
C LEU A 235 4.57 1.73 -21.54
N TRP A 236 4.64 2.13 -20.27
CA TRP A 236 4.68 3.56 -19.93
C TRP A 236 5.94 4.23 -20.47
N GLU A 237 7.12 3.65 -20.32
CA GLU A 237 8.35 4.15 -20.93
C GLU A 237 8.20 4.37 -22.44
N LYS A 238 7.59 3.41 -23.12
CA LYS A 238 7.38 3.48 -24.56
C LYS A 238 6.44 4.60 -24.99
N ILE A 239 5.28 4.71 -24.33
CA ILE A 239 4.29 5.74 -24.70
C ILE A 239 4.73 7.14 -24.27
N ALA A 240 5.53 7.27 -23.20
CA ALA A 240 6.03 8.54 -22.70
C ALA A 240 7.25 9.06 -23.48
N ALA A 241 7.92 8.21 -24.28
CA ALA A 241 9.11 8.62 -25.03
C ALA A 241 8.85 9.83 -25.92
N GLY A 242 9.51 10.96 -25.64
CA GLY A 242 9.33 12.23 -26.35
C GLY A 242 8.01 12.96 -26.06
N ARG A 243 7.28 12.57 -25.00
CA ARG A 243 5.96 13.14 -24.64
C ARG A 243 5.92 13.47 -23.15
N ALA A 244 6.40 14.65 -22.78
CA ALA A 244 6.48 15.08 -21.38
C ALA A 244 5.11 15.10 -20.67
N GLU A 245 4.02 15.32 -21.40
CA GLU A 245 2.66 15.27 -20.87
C GLU A 245 2.23 13.88 -20.39
N LEU A 246 2.95 12.82 -20.78
CA LEU A 246 2.72 11.43 -20.33
C LEU A 246 3.63 11.03 -19.16
N GLY A 247 4.37 11.99 -18.58
CA GLY A 247 5.19 11.78 -17.40
C GLY A 247 6.57 11.16 -17.66
N HIS A 248 7.29 10.85 -16.57
CA HIS A 248 8.66 10.31 -16.62
C HIS A 248 8.77 9.04 -15.75
N PRO A 249 8.50 7.85 -16.29
CA PRO A 249 8.49 6.60 -15.52
C PRO A 249 9.83 6.25 -14.86
N CYS A 250 10.98 6.70 -15.40
CA CYS A 250 12.30 6.46 -14.81
C CYS A 250 12.42 7.01 -13.37
N ALA A 251 11.70 8.08 -13.02
CA ALA A 251 11.64 8.57 -11.65
C ALA A 251 11.20 7.51 -10.63
N PHE A 252 10.44 6.51 -11.09
CA PHE A 252 9.85 5.45 -10.27
C PHE A 252 10.54 4.08 -10.44
N THR A 253 11.29 3.87 -11.51
CA THR A 253 11.82 2.54 -11.87
C THR A 253 13.33 2.39 -11.73
N ASP A 254 14.09 3.48 -11.75
CA ASP A 254 15.56 3.40 -11.85
C ASP A 254 16.25 3.21 -10.50
N ARG A 255 15.51 3.28 -9.39
CA ARG A 255 16.03 3.17 -8.01
C ARG A 255 15.40 2.01 -7.26
N VAL A 256 15.48 0.79 -7.81
CA VAL A 256 14.88 -0.43 -7.24
C VAL A 256 15.36 -0.68 -5.81
N ASP A 257 16.63 -0.39 -5.49
CA ASP A 257 17.16 -0.54 -4.14
C ASP A 257 16.47 0.36 -3.10
N GLN A 258 15.84 1.46 -3.54
CA GLN A 258 15.08 2.36 -2.69
C GLN A 258 13.58 2.03 -2.64
N SER A 259 13.08 1.17 -3.53
CA SER A 259 11.64 0.86 -3.65
C SER A 259 11.28 -0.58 -3.33
N LYS A 260 12.24 -1.49 -3.33
CA LYS A 260 11.99 -2.91 -3.07
C LYS A 260 11.74 -3.19 -1.59
N TRP A 261 10.90 -4.16 -1.31
CA TRP A 261 10.85 -4.84 -0.02
C TRP A 261 10.54 -6.33 -0.18
N THR A 262 10.63 -7.07 0.90
CA THR A 262 10.21 -8.48 0.97
C THR A 262 9.04 -8.58 1.95
N SER A 263 7.94 -9.17 1.48
CA SER A 263 6.85 -9.60 2.33
C SER A 263 6.83 -11.12 2.42
N PHE A 264 6.02 -11.65 3.32
CA PHE A 264 5.76 -13.09 3.43
C PHE A 264 4.36 -13.37 3.94
N THR A 265 3.83 -14.52 3.58
CA THR A 265 2.62 -15.08 4.15
C THR A 265 2.95 -16.44 4.76
N ALA A 266 2.55 -16.64 6.00
CA ALA A 266 2.75 -17.89 6.71
C ALA A 266 1.41 -18.58 6.97
N THR A 267 1.30 -19.83 6.53
CA THR A 267 0.19 -20.74 6.79
C THR A 267 0.62 -21.70 7.88
N LEU A 268 -0.13 -21.76 8.95
CA LEU A 268 0.17 -22.52 10.17
C LEU A 268 -0.91 -23.60 10.38
N ARG A 269 -0.47 -24.81 10.72
CA ARG A 269 -1.35 -25.89 11.17
C ARG A 269 -1.22 -26.18 12.69
N ASP A 270 -0.40 -25.39 13.36
CA ASP A 270 -0.21 -25.43 14.80
C ASP A 270 -0.72 -24.11 15.39
N PRO A 271 -1.74 -24.15 16.28
CA PRO A 271 -2.37 -22.95 16.83
C PRO A 271 -1.49 -22.25 17.89
N SER A 272 -0.34 -22.83 18.22
CA SER A 272 0.52 -22.27 19.28
C SER A 272 1.06 -20.90 18.95
N PHE A 273 1.39 -20.61 17.67
CA PHE A 273 1.93 -19.32 17.27
C PHE A 273 0.96 -18.16 17.58
N PHE A 274 -0.28 -18.26 17.13
CA PHE A 274 -1.29 -17.23 17.39
C PHE A 274 -1.55 -17.03 18.86
N ARG A 275 -1.66 -18.14 19.62
CA ARG A 275 -1.81 -18.09 21.07
C ARG A 275 -0.62 -17.40 21.74
N LEU A 276 0.61 -17.79 21.41
CA LEU A 276 1.82 -17.21 22.00
C LEU A 276 1.96 -15.72 21.69
N VAL A 277 1.70 -15.31 20.45
CA VAL A 277 1.77 -13.89 20.08
C VAL A 277 0.66 -13.09 20.78
N ARG A 278 -0.57 -13.61 20.86
CA ARG A 278 -1.66 -12.98 21.61
C ARG A 278 -1.31 -12.84 23.10
N ASP A 279 -0.83 -13.90 23.72
CA ASP A 279 -0.51 -13.92 25.15
C ASP A 279 0.67 -12.96 25.46
N PHE A 280 1.64 -12.87 24.55
CA PHE A 280 2.76 -11.95 24.68
C PHE A 280 2.37 -10.50 24.45
N THR A 281 1.61 -10.19 23.39
CA THR A 281 1.31 -8.81 22.98
C THR A 281 0.02 -8.27 23.60
N GLY A 282 -0.87 -9.14 24.04
CA GLY A 282 -2.24 -8.78 24.43
C GLY A 282 -3.15 -8.41 23.25
N ASN A 283 -2.63 -8.46 22.01
CA ASN A 283 -3.42 -8.18 20.81
C ASN A 283 -4.33 -9.35 20.44
N VAL A 284 -5.60 -9.07 20.23
CA VAL A 284 -6.52 -10.03 19.64
C VAL A 284 -6.33 -10.05 18.11
N PRO A 285 -6.21 -11.23 17.48
CA PRO A 285 -6.15 -11.33 16.02
C PRO A 285 -7.33 -10.61 15.37
N GLY A 286 -7.03 -9.72 14.42
CA GLY A 286 -8.05 -8.87 13.79
C GLY A 286 -8.30 -7.53 14.48
N GLU A 287 -8.10 -7.37 15.78
CA GLU A 287 -8.17 -6.09 16.49
C GLU A 287 -6.79 -5.43 16.63
N GLY A 288 -5.76 -6.20 16.95
CA GLY A 288 -4.45 -5.73 17.35
C GLY A 288 -3.58 -5.13 16.24
N GLY A 289 -3.93 -5.35 14.99
CA GLY A 289 -3.23 -4.76 13.86
C GLY A 289 -1.77 -5.19 13.70
N LEU A 290 -0.93 -4.23 13.42
CA LEU A 290 0.47 -4.38 13.07
C LEU A 290 1.36 -4.37 14.30
N ILE A 291 2.23 -5.37 14.41
CA ILE A 291 3.27 -5.48 15.44
C ILE A 291 4.63 -5.30 14.75
N THR A 292 5.37 -4.28 15.15
CA THR A 292 6.71 -3.99 14.64
C THR A 292 7.77 -4.47 15.62
N LEU A 293 8.72 -5.24 15.12
CA LEU A 293 9.91 -5.70 15.85
C LEU A 293 10.98 -4.63 15.71
N ALA A 294 10.99 -3.68 16.65
CA ALA A 294 11.72 -2.42 16.55
C ALA A 294 13.24 -2.59 16.50
N ASP A 295 13.78 -3.63 17.13
CA ASP A 295 15.21 -3.93 17.15
C ASP A 295 15.62 -4.88 16.01
N SER A 296 14.65 -5.40 15.23
CA SER A 296 14.97 -6.27 14.11
C SER A 296 15.83 -5.54 13.07
N ALA A 297 16.96 -6.13 12.71
CA ALA A 297 17.81 -5.60 11.65
C ALA A 297 17.06 -5.42 10.34
N TRP A 298 16.02 -6.23 10.10
CA TRP A 298 15.14 -6.12 8.93
C TRP A 298 14.03 -5.07 9.10
N LEU A 299 13.88 -4.47 10.28
CA LEU A 299 12.69 -3.70 10.66
C LEU A 299 11.42 -4.46 10.27
N ALA A 300 11.35 -5.69 10.76
CA ALA A 300 10.28 -6.60 10.42
C ALA A 300 8.99 -6.27 11.16
N SER A 301 7.88 -6.47 10.50
CA SER A 301 6.55 -6.32 11.07
C SER A 301 5.68 -7.51 10.72
N ILE A 302 4.79 -7.90 11.63
CA ILE A 302 3.82 -8.98 11.43
C ILE A 302 2.40 -8.48 11.67
N VAL A 303 1.45 -9.09 10.99
CA VAL A 303 0.02 -8.82 11.15
C VAL A 303 -0.71 -10.15 11.33
N LEU A 304 -1.41 -10.28 12.46
CA LEU A 304 -2.30 -11.39 12.73
C LEU A 304 -3.74 -10.95 12.40
N PRO A 305 -4.26 -11.27 11.22
CA PRO A 305 -5.62 -10.93 10.86
C PRO A 305 -6.63 -11.79 11.62
N HIS A 306 -7.91 -11.39 11.58
CA HIS A 306 -9.00 -12.24 11.99
C HIS A 306 -8.98 -13.57 11.21
N GLN A 307 -9.34 -14.66 11.88
CA GLN A 307 -9.45 -15.98 11.26
C GLN A 307 -10.92 -16.42 11.20
N PRO A 308 -11.36 -17.03 10.11
CA PRO A 308 -10.62 -17.35 8.91
C PRO A 308 -10.29 -16.10 8.08
N HIS A 309 -9.06 -16.03 7.53
CA HIS A 309 -8.62 -14.90 6.70
C HIS A 309 -9.04 -15.04 5.23
N PHE A 310 -9.32 -16.26 4.79
CA PHE A 310 -9.80 -16.58 3.43
C PHE A 310 -11.15 -17.28 3.50
N ILE A 311 -12.03 -17.02 2.53
CA ILE A 311 -13.26 -17.79 2.36
C ILE A 311 -12.88 -19.25 2.06
N GLY A 312 -13.44 -20.19 2.84
CA GLY A 312 -13.15 -21.61 2.70
C GLY A 312 -11.82 -22.06 3.33
N GLN A 313 -11.18 -21.21 4.13
CA GLN A 313 -10.02 -21.61 4.92
C GLN A 313 -10.41 -22.73 5.89
N PRO A 314 -9.64 -23.86 5.96
CA PRO A 314 -9.88 -24.91 6.92
C PRO A 314 -9.78 -24.42 8.37
N GLU A 315 -10.58 -25.00 9.27
CA GLU A 315 -10.64 -24.59 10.69
C GLU A 315 -9.32 -24.84 11.44
N ASP A 316 -8.53 -25.83 11.01
CA ASP A 316 -7.22 -26.17 11.58
C ASP A 316 -6.05 -25.36 10.98
N VAL A 317 -6.36 -24.35 10.18
CA VAL A 317 -5.37 -23.50 9.51
C VAL A 317 -5.49 -22.06 9.97
N GLU A 318 -4.38 -21.48 10.39
CA GLU A 318 -4.25 -20.05 10.66
C GLU A 318 -3.27 -19.41 9.68
N VAL A 319 -3.53 -18.17 9.29
CA VAL A 319 -2.70 -17.43 8.33
C VAL A 319 -2.32 -16.08 8.91
N PHE A 320 -1.03 -15.76 8.89
CA PHE A 320 -0.55 -14.40 9.15
C PHE A 320 0.39 -13.95 8.02
N TRP A 321 0.67 -12.67 7.98
CA TRP A 321 1.59 -12.10 7.03
C TRP A 321 2.51 -11.07 7.70
N GLY A 322 3.59 -10.74 7.03
CA GLY A 322 4.52 -9.75 7.50
C GLY A 322 5.42 -9.25 6.38
N TYR A 323 6.31 -8.34 6.71
CA TYR A 323 7.27 -7.75 5.78
C TYR A 323 8.45 -7.16 6.55
N GLY A 324 9.57 -7.00 5.83
CA GLY A 324 10.71 -6.24 6.28
C GLY A 324 10.93 -5.02 5.39
N LEU A 325 11.38 -3.92 6.00
CA LEU A 325 11.70 -2.69 5.27
C LEU A 325 13.20 -2.57 4.97
N HIS A 326 14.08 -3.19 5.77
CA HIS A 326 15.54 -3.19 5.59
C HIS A 326 16.01 -4.54 5.04
N VAL A 327 15.55 -4.90 3.84
CA VAL A 327 15.66 -6.25 3.28
C VAL A 327 17.08 -6.70 2.93
N ASP A 328 18.02 -5.77 2.82
CA ASP A 328 19.42 -6.05 2.47
C ASP A 328 20.34 -6.19 3.69
N LYS A 329 19.82 -5.90 4.89
CA LYS A 329 20.59 -6.10 6.13
C LYS A 329 20.57 -7.58 6.55
N PRO A 330 21.68 -8.13 7.02
CA PRO A 330 21.67 -9.45 7.68
C PRO A 330 20.74 -9.44 8.89
N GLY A 331 19.96 -10.52 9.06
CA GLY A 331 19.09 -10.69 10.23
C GLY A 331 19.86 -10.95 11.53
N ASP A 332 19.15 -10.90 12.64
CA ASP A 332 19.74 -11.06 13.97
C ASP A 332 19.95 -12.54 14.33
N PHE A 333 19.05 -13.40 13.91
CA PHE A 333 19.09 -14.85 14.10
C PHE A 333 19.55 -15.56 12.82
N VAL A 334 18.99 -15.19 11.69
CA VAL A 334 19.41 -15.65 10.37
C VAL A 334 20.39 -14.63 9.78
N LYS A 335 21.68 -14.97 9.75
CA LYS A 335 22.76 -14.06 9.33
C LYS A 335 22.80 -13.86 7.80
N LYS A 336 21.63 -13.61 7.20
CA LYS A 336 21.41 -13.37 5.77
C LYS A 336 20.50 -12.17 5.57
N PRO A 337 20.63 -11.43 4.44
CA PRO A 337 19.64 -10.45 4.03
C PRO A 337 18.26 -11.10 3.86
N MET A 338 17.20 -10.42 4.28
CA MET A 338 15.83 -10.94 4.13
C MET A 338 15.50 -11.24 2.67
N SER A 339 16.01 -10.42 1.75
CA SER A 339 15.87 -10.59 0.29
C SER A 339 16.43 -11.91 -0.24
N ALA A 340 17.37 -12.54 0.48
CA ALA A 340 17.99 -13.81 0.12
C ALA A 340 17.50 -14.98 1.00
N CYS A 341 16.49 -14.77 1.85
CA CYS A 341 15.99 -15.81 2.75
C CYS A 341 14.89 -16.65 2.14
N THR A 342 14.91 -17.93 2.47
CA THR A 342 13.78 -18.86 2.25
C THR A 342 12.66 -18.57 3.25
N GLY A 343 11.46 -19.09 3.01
CA GLY A 343 10.37 -18.93 3.95
C GLY A 343 10.66 -19.51 5.34
N ARG A 344 11.37 -20.64 5.39
CA ARG A 344 11.81 -21.24 6.66
C ARG A 344 12.74 -20.31 7.43
N GLU A 345 13.70 -19.68 6.76
CA GLU A 345 14.64 -18.74 7.36
C GLU A 345 13.93 -17.49 7.87
N ILE A 346 13.00 -16.92 7.09
CA ILE A 346 12.20 -15.77 7.54
C ILE A 346 11.39 -16.12 8.79
N LEU A 347 10.72 -17.26 8.81
CA LEU A 347 9.95 -17.66 9.98
C LEU A 347 10.87 -17.92 11.19
N THR A 348 12.07 -18.46 10.99
CA THR A 348 13.07 -18.64 12.05
C THR A 348 13.48 -17.29 12.66
N GLU A 349 13.74 -16.28 11.84
CA GLU A 349 14.02 -14.92 12.31
C GLU A 349 12.88 -14.35 13.14
N ILE A 350 11.64 -14.44 12.66
CA ILE A 350 10.46 -13.92 13.36
C ILE A 350 10.26 -14.63 14.71
N LEU A 351 10.41 -15.96 14.77
CA LEU A 351 10.32 -16.72 16.02
C LEU A 351 11.41 -16.29 17.00
N GLY A 352 12.64 -16.07 16.52
CA GLY A 352 13.75 -15.57 17.34
C GLY A 352 13.46 -14.18 17.91
N GLN A 353 13.00 -13.24 17.10
CA GLN A 353 12.62 -11.89 17.51
C GLN A 353 11.50 -11.88 18.56
N LEU A 354 10.56 -12.82 18.47
CA LEU A 354 9.46 -13.00 19.44
C LEU A 354 9.85 -13.86 20.64
N GLN A 355 11.10 -14.32 20.71
CA GLN A 355 11.63 -15.22 21.76
C GLN A 355 10.86 -16.55 21.89
N ILE A 356 10.19 -16.98 20.82
CA ILE A 356 9.50 -18.29 20.76
C ILE A 356 10.58 -19.35 20.46
N THR A 357 11.08 -19.98 21.48
CA THR A 357 12.17 -20.99 21.36
C THR A 357 11.67 -22.43 21.53
N LYS A 358 10.81 -22.65 22.51
CA LYS A 358 10.34 -24.00 22.90
C LYS A 358 9.49 -24.63 21.81
N GLU A 359 8.56 -23.88 21.23
CA GLU A 359 7.61 -24.33 20.21
C GLU A 359 8.16 -24.17 18.77
N ALA A 360 9.30 -23.48 18.60
CA ALA A 360 9.85 -23.10 17.30
C ALA A 360 10.02 -24.29 16.35
N ALA A 361 10.58 -25.40 16.82
CA ALA A 361 10.80 -26.60 15.99
C ALA A 361 9.49 -27.18 15.45
N GLN A 362 8.44 -27.21 16.27
CA GLN A 362 7.12 -27.72 15.88
C GLN A 362 6.45 -26.75 14.90
N ILE A 363 6.46 -25.44 15.18
CA ILE A 363 5.91 -24.42 14.29
C ILE A 363 6.58 -24.49 12.91
N LEU A 364 7.91 -24.52 12.87
CA LEU A 364 8.67 -24.62 11.61
C LEU A 364 8.38 -25.93 10.84
N LYS A 365 8.09 -27.01 11.55
CA LYS A 365 7.78 -28.30 10.93
C LYS A 365 6.42 -28.29 10.22
N THR A 366 5.42 -27.65 10.82
CA THR A 366 4.00 -27.71 10.40
C THR A 366 3.55 -26.48 9.61
N SER A 367 4.42 -25.50 9.41
CA SER A 367 4.12 -24.26 8.68
C SER A 367 4.67 -24.24 7.27
N ILE A 368 4.02 -23.41 6.44
CA ILE A 368 4.50 -23.01 5.12
C ILE A 368 4.60 -21.48 5.12
N CYS A 369 5.79 -20.95 4.95
CA CYS A 369 6.03 -19.52 4.77
C CYS A 369 6.50 -19.27 3.34
N ILE A 370 5.81 -18.38 2.64
CA ILE A 370 6.08 -18.01 1.25
C ILE A 370 6.56 -16.57 1.22
N PRO A 371 7.86 -16.32 0.99
CA PRO A 371 8.36 -14.97 0.78
C PRO A 371 7.99 -14.43 -0.61
N CYS A 372 7.78 -13.14 -0.69
CA CYS A 372 7.51 -12.41 -1.93
C CYS A 372 8.45 -11.21 -2.02
N MET A 373 9.29 -11.19 -3.05
CA MET A 373 10.11 -10.02 -3.40
C MET A 373 9.31 -9.10 -4.31
N MET A 374 9.20 -7.84 -3.93
CA MET A 374 8.47 -6.82 -4.68
C MET A 374 9.40 -5.65 -5.03
N PRO A 375 9.89 -5.57 -6.28
CA PRO A 375 10.89 -4.57 -6.68
C PRO A 375 10.40 -3.12 -6.58
N PHE A 376 9.11 -2.90 -6.87
CA PHE A 376 8.54 -1.56 -7.06
C PHE A 376 7.49 -1.18 -6.01
N ILE A 377 7.41 -1.90 -4.90
CA ILE A 377 6.29 -1.76 -3.95
C ILE A 377 6.16 -0.37 -3.33
N THR A 378 7.26 0.36 -3.17
CA THR A 378 7.25 1.73 -2.66
C THR A 378 7.73 2.77 -3.69
N SER A 379 7.79 2.41 -4.98
CA SER A 379 8.29 3.30 -6.03
C SER A 379 7.48 4.60 -6.15
N GLN A 380 6.18 4.59 -5.84
CA GLN A 380 5.33 5.78 -5.80
C GLN A 380 5.75 6.80 -4.73
N PHE A 381 6.58 6.41 -3.77
CA PHE A 381 7.11 7.31 -2.74
C PHE A 381 8.49 7.88 -3.07
N LEU A 382 9.14 7.44 -4.13
CA LEU A 382 10.46 7.96 -4.51
C LEU A 382 10.41 9.46 -4.78
N THR A 383 11.52 10.14 -4.48
CA THR A 383 11.67 11.58 -4.81
C THR A 383 11.52 11.78 -6.30
N ARG A 384 10.80 12.82 -6.69
CA ARG A 384 10.44 13.09 -8.07
C ARG A 384 10.24 14.59 -8.28
N ASP A 385 10.30 15.02 -9.52
CA ASP A 385 9.94 16.38 -9.92
C ASP A 385 8.44 16.48 -10.23
N LYS A 386 7.95 17.73 -10.22
CA LYS A 386 6.58 18.01 -10.63
C LYS A 386 6.42 17.68 -12.12
N GLY A 387 5.43 16.87 -12.45
CA GLY A 387 5.18 16.42 -13.82
C GLY A 387 5.70 15.02 -14.14
N ASP A 388 6.50 14.40 -13.27
CA ASP A 388 6.89 13.00 -13.45
C ASP A 388 5.68 12.06 -13.40
N ARG A 389 4.65 12.41 -12.62
CA ARG A 389 3.31 11.84 -12.75
C ARG A 389 2.50 12.65 -13.75
N PRO A 390 1.96 12.04 -14.81
CA PRO A 390 1.05 12.72 -15.72
C PRO A 390 -0.30 12.99 -15.06
N GLN A 391 -1.06 13.92 -15.60
CA GLN A 391 -2.45 14.14 -15.20
C GLN A 391 -3.31 12.90 -15.49
N VAL A 392 -4.40 12.72 -14.75
CA VAL A 392 -5.38 11.65 -15.01
C VAL A 392 -5.85 11.68 -16.46
N VAL A 393 -6.18 12.85 -17.00
CA VAL A 393 -6.41 13.05 -18.44
C VAL A 393 -5.29 13.93 -18.95
N PRO A 394 -4.29 13.39 -19.69
CA PRO A 394 -3.15 14.17 -20.19
C PRO A 394 -3.59 15.31 -21.11
N LEU A 395 -2.94 16.44 -20.99
CA LEU A 395 -3.23 17.60 -21.82
C LEU A 395 -3.06 17.25 -23.31
N GLY A 396 -4.02 17.72 -24.12
CA GLY A 396 -3.99 17.50 -25.57
C GLY A 396 -4.38 16.09 -26.02
N THR A 397 -4.91 15.24 -25.12
CA THR A 397 -5.49 13.93 -25.50
C THR A 397 -7.01 13.99 -25.57
N ALA A 398 -7.61 13.15 -26.43
CA ALA A 398 -9.05 13.14 -26.65
C ALA A 398 -9.75 11.93 -26.01
N ASN A 399 -9.11 10.76 -25.99
CA ASN A 399 -9.73 9.50 -25.58
C ASN A 399 -8.85 8.68 -24.63
N LEU A 400 -7.81 9.29 -24.06
CA LEU A 400 -6.86 8.62 -23.16
C LEU A 400 -6.97 9.18 -21.75
N ALA A 401 -7.04 8.29 -20.77
CA ALA A 401 -6.85 8.64 -19.37
C ALA A 401 -5.95 7.62 -18.64
N PHE A 402 -5.39 8.07 -17.54
CA PHE A 402 -4.54 7.28 -16.67
C PHE A 402 -5.19 7.08 -15.31
N THR A 403 -4.96 5.91 -14.71
CA THR A 403 -5.46 5.57 -13.39
C THR A 403 -4.37 4.90 -12.54
N GLY A 404 -4.66 4.67 -11.27
CA GLY A 404 -3.77 3.99 -10.34
C GLY A 404 -2.85 4.95 -9.57
N GLN A 405 -1.70 4.45 -9.15
CA GLN A 405 -0.82 5.13 -8.20
C GLN A 405 0.16 6.13 -8.84
N PHE A 406 0.26 6.12 -10.17
CA PHE A 406 1.29 6.86 -10.91
C PHE A 406 0.73 7.97 -11.82
N CYS A 407 -0.55 8.30 -11.73
CA CYS A 407 -1.12 9.55 -12.23
C CYS A 407 -1.27 10.57 -11.09
N GLU A 408 -1.31 11.86 -11.41
CA GLU A 408 -1.35 12.92 -10.40
C GLU A 408 -2.78 13.24 -9.98
N LEU A 409 -3.00 13.17 -8.67
CA LEU A 409 -4.21 13.68 -8.02
C LEU A 409 -3.80 14.66 -6.91
N PRO A 410 -4.37 15.87 -6.88
CA PRO A 410 -4.13 16.79 -5.79
C PRO A 410 -4.78 16.30 -4.48
N ASP A 411 -4.19 16.67 -3.35
CA ASP A 411 -4.76 16.51 -2.01
C ASP A 411 -5.00 15.07 -1.53
N ASP A 412 -4.75 14.04 -2.33
CA ASP A 412 -4.91 12.65 -1.92
C ASP A 412 -3.56 11.92 -1.92
N VAL A 413 -3.53 10.74 -1.31
CA VAL A 413 -2.29 10.01 -1.01
C VAL A 413 -2.20 8.70 -1.78
N VAL A 414 -1.09 8.50 -2.45
CA VAL A 414 -0.76 7.24 -3.15
C VAL A 414 -0.64 6.08 -2.15
N PHE A 415 -0.54 4.85 -2.63
CA PHE A 415 -0.50 3.62 -1.85
C PHE A 415 -1.82 3.28 -1.14
N THR A 416 -2.91 3.94 -1.53
CA THR A 416 -4.25 3.68 -1.00
C THR A 416 -5.20 3.22 -2.10
N VAL A 417 -6.17 2.38 -1.75
CA VAL A 417 -7.26 2.01 -2.66
C VAL A 417 -8.10 3.24 -3.03
N GLU A 418 -8.25 4.18 -2.10
CA GLU A 418 -8.97 5.45 -2.32
C GLU A 418 -8.39 6.23 -3.50
N TYR A 419 -7.05 6.36 -3.57
CA TYR A 419 -6.38 7.04 -4.67
C TYR A 419 -6.67 6.40 -6.03
N SER A 420 -6.62 5.07 -6.10
CA SER A 420 -6.92 4.35 -7.35
C SER A 420 -8.36 4.53 -7.79
N ILE A 421 -9.32 4.45 -6.86
CA ILE A 421 -10.74 4.63 -7.18
C ILE A 421 -11.04 6.09 -7.55
N ARG A 422 -10.45 7.05 -6.84
CA ARG A 422 -10.58 8.48 -7.18
C ARG A 422 -10.03 8.79 -8.57
N SER A 423 -8.87 8.23 -8.92
CA SER A 423 -8.30 8.40 -10.26
C SER A 423 -9.21 7.83 -11.35
N ALA A 424 -9.81 6.65 -11.10
CA ALA A 424 -10.75 6.03 -12.02
C ALA A 424 -12.03 6.86 -12.19
N ALA A 425 -12.62 7.35 -11.09
CA ALA A 425 -13.78 8.23 -11.14
C ALA A 425 -13.48 9.54 -11.89
N THR A 426 -12.33 10.15 -11.62
CA THR A 426 -11.85 11.36 -12.31
C THR A 426 -11.69 11.09 -13.81
N ALA A 427 -11.08 9.96 -14.19
CA ALA A 427 -10.89 9.57 -15.59
C ALA A 427 -12.23 9.45 -16.31
N VAL A 428 -13.19 8.72 -15.75
CA VAL A 428 -14.51 8.50 -16.34
C VAL A 428 -15.29 9.81 -16.46
N TYR A 429 -15.39 10.57 -15.37
CA TYR A 429 -16.18 11.81 -15.39
C TYR A 429 -15.62 12.83 -16.38
N SER A 430 -14.28 12.93 -16.47
CA SER A 430 -13.63 13.85 -17.41
C SER A 430 -13.75 13.40 -18.87
N LEU A 431 -13.49 12.12 -19.17
CA LEU A 431 -13.55 11.60 -20.56
C LEU A 431 -14.95 11.65 -21.13
N PHE A 432 -15.97 11.37 -20.32
CA PHE A 432 -17.36 11.36 -20.76
C PHE A 432 -18.06 12.72 -20.61
N GLY A 433 -17.34 13.75 -20.14
CA GLY A 433 -17.91 15.09 -19.95
C GLY A 433 -19.10 15.10 -18.99
N LEU A 434 -19.06 14.27 -17.95
CA LEU A 434 -20.14 14.19 -16.97
C LEU A 434 -20.05 15.38 -16.01
N ASP A 435 -21.18 16.00 -15.71
CA ASP A 435 -21.28 17.03 -14.66
C ASP A 435 -21.26 16.38 -13.27
N ARG A 436 -20.14 15.73 -12.96
CA ARG A 436 -19.90 15.02 -11.72
C ARG A 436 -18.43 15.18 -11.30
N VAL A 437 -18.20 15.22 -10.02
CA VAL A 437 -16.86 15.20 -9.41
C VAL A 437 -16.78 14.06 -8.39
N PRO A 438 -15.61 13.43 -8.20
CA PRO A 438 -15.43 12.47 -7.13
C PRO A 438 -15.71 13.12 -5.77
N PRO A 439 -16.18 12.37 -4.76
CA PRO A 439 -16.33 12.87 -3.40
C PRO A 439 -15.07 13.61 -2.94
N ALA A 440 -15.23 14.76 -2.29
CA ALA A 440 -14.09 15.57 -1.86
C ALA A 440 -13.17 14.81 -0.90
N VAL A 441 -11.87 15.07 -0.99
CA VAL A 441 -10.91 14.54 0.00
C VAL A 441 -11.22 15.15 1.37
N TYR A 442 -11.31 14.29 2.39
CA TYR A 442 -11.48 14.77 3.75
C TYR A 442 -10.25 15.54 4.22
N LYS A 443 -10.47 16.78 4.64
CA LYS A 443 -9.40 17.71 5.04
C LYS A 443 -9.47 18.03 6.53
N GLY A 444 -9.16 17.02 7.37
CA GLY A 444 -9.15 17.15 8.84
C GLY A 444 -8.19 18.20 9.37
N GLN A 445 -7.15 18.55 8.60
CA GLN A 445 -6.19 19.62 8.91
C GLN A 445 -6.84 21.03 8.97
N TYR A 446 -8.09 21.20 8.56
CA TYR A 446 -8.83 22.46 8.69
C TYR A 446 -9.91 22.39 9.79
N ASP A 447 -10.07 21.26 10.50
CA ASP A 447 -10.96 21.16 11.67
C ASP A 447 -10.17 21.52 12.94
N PRO A 448 -10.50 22.64 13.64
CA PRO A 448 -9.79 23.03 14.87
C PRO A 448 -9.78 21.96 15.95
N ARG A 449 -10.85 21.13 16.01
CA ARG A 449 -10.93 20.03 17.00
C ARG A 449 -9.94 18.92 16.69
N VAL A 450 -9.74 18.62 15.40
CA VAL A 450 -8.75 17.64 14.94
C VAL A 450 -7.34 18.17 15.23
N LEU A 451 -7.07 19.42 14.86
CA LEU A 451 -5.77 20.05 15.11
C LEU A 451 -5.44 20.12 16.61
N PHE A 452 -6.41 20.50 17.44
CA PHE A 452 -6.21 20.57 18.90
C PHE A 452 -5.88 19.19 19.50
N LYS A 453 -6.57 18.12 19.06
CA LYS A 453 -6.27 16.76 19.49
C LYS A 453 -4.88 16.32 19.02
N ALA A 454 -4.54 16.56 17.77
CA ALA A 454 -3.23 16.23 17.23
C ALA A 454 -2.11 16.98 17.99
N PHE A 455 -2.27 18.29 18.21
CA PHE A 455 -1.33 19.10 18.99
C PHE A 455 -1.12 18.53 20.39
N LYS A 456 -2.19 18.29 21.15
CA LYS A 456 -2.07 17.69 22.50
C LYS A 456 -1.31 16.38 22.49
N THR A 457 -1.59 15.53 21.52
CA THR A 457 -0.97 14.20 21.42
C THR A 457 0.51 14.30 21.07
N LEU A 458 0.88 15.18 20.13
CA LEU A 458 2.28 15.36 19.74
C LEU A 458 3.15 15.93 20.87
N HIS A 459 2.57 16.80 21.70
CA HIS A 459 3.23 17.36 22.89
C HIS A 459 3.06 16.50 24.16
N GLU A 460 2.50 15.30 24.03
CA GLU A 460 2.27 14.35 25.14
C GLU A 460 1.55 14.97 26.36
N MET A 461 0.69 15.97 26.09
CA MET A 461 -0.07 16.66 27.13
C MET A 461 -1.22 15.77 27.61
N THR A 462 -1.26 15.48 28.90
CA THR A 462 -2.35 14.70 29.54
C THR A 462 -3.71 15.34 29.27
N VAL A 463 -4.70 14.52 28.95
CA VAL A 463 -6.09 14.95 28.73
C VAL A 463 -6.80 15.17 30.07
#